data_585c1d90c2c3407eaf203487e59fe065
#
_entry.id   585c1d90c2c3407eaf203487e59fe065
#
_cell.length_a   1.000
_cell.length_b   1.000
_cell.length_c   1.000
_cell.angle_alpha   90.00
_cell.angle_beta   90.00
_cell.angle_gamma   90.00
#
_symmetry.space_group_name_H-M   'P 1'
#
loop_
_entity.id
_entity.type
_entity.pdbx_description
1 polymer ?
#
loop_
_entity_poly.entity_id
_entity_poly.type
_entity_poly.pdbx_seq_one_letter_code
_entity_poly.pdbx_strand_id
1 'polypeptide(L)'
;GDVYKRQSFHDKAEVLDQILTEYPQIEVVQIQFNYVDYEDTSVESRKCYEICCKHGKPVIVMEPVKGGSLVNLSEDAQKVLDGLHGGSNASYAIRFAASFPGIRMVLSGMGSTEMMADNCGFMKDFQPLNEEERMAIARVCAIFRGQGLIPCTGCRYCTEVCPQGIPIPDLFACMNTKKQFHDWNSDYYYQDVRTKNAAKASDCLKCGQCEDICPQHLNIRDLLEDVAKVFEK
;
A
#
# COMPACT_ATOMS: atom_id res chain seq x y z
N GLY A 1 6.74 30.19 15.39
CA GLY A 1 6.73 29.39 14.20
C GLY A 1 5.60 28.42 14.26
N ASP A 2 4.68 28.49 13.31
CA ASP A 2 3.53 27.58 13.25
C ASP A 2 4.03 26.16 12.97
N VAL A 3 4.11 25.38 14.02
CA VAL A 3 4.32 23.94 13.89
C VAL A 3 2.97 23.36 13.51
N TYR A 4 2.81 23.02 12.23
CA TYR A 4 1.68 22.22 11.79
C TYR A 4 1.70 20.90 12.55
N LYS A 5 0.74 20.71 13.42
CA LYS A 5 0.63 19.53 14.26
C LYS A 5 -0.01 18.39 13.47
N ARG A 6 0.78 17.84 12.54
CA ARG A 6 0.39 16.68 11.70
C ARG A 6 1.13 15.44 12.18
N GLN A 7 0.42 14.33 12.23
CA GLN A 7 0.96 13.01 12.54
C GLN A 7 0.80 12.09 11.32
N SER A 8 1.92 11.70 10.70
CA SER A 8 1.94 10.53 9.83
C SER A 8 2.06 9.29 10.70
N PHE A 9 1.11 8.38 10.57
CA PHE A 9 0.97 7.26 11.47
C PHE A 9 1.09 5.93 10.73
N HIS A 10 1.92 5.02 11.26
CA HIS A 10 2.28 3.73 10.67
C HIS A 10 2.32 2.59 11.70
N ASP A 11 1.54 2.67 12.76
CA ASP A 11 1.55 1.69 13.85
C ASP A 11 0.12 1.21 14.15
N LYS A 12 -0.07 0.47 15.23
CA LYS A 12 -1.35 -0.09 15.66
C LYS A 12 -2.32 0.99 16.15
N ALA A 13 -3.60 0.75 15.94
CA ALA A 13 -4.65 1.68 16.34
C ALA A 13 -4.64 2.04 17.84
N GLU A 14 -4.22 1.12 18.70
CA GLU A 14 -4.06 1.35 20.15
C GLU A 14 -3.02 2.44 20.43
N VAL A 15 -1.89 2.41 19.72
CA VAL A 15 -0.83 3.43 19.83
C VAL A 15 -1.34 4.78 19.35
N LEU A 16 -2.13 4.81 18.27
CA LEU A 16 -2.76 6.03 17.79
C LEU A 16 -3.72 6.62 18.83
N ASP A 17 -4.54 5.80 19.48
CA ASP A 17 -5.47 6.23 20.53
C ASP A 17 -4.73 6.84 21.70
N GLN A 18 -3.62 6.23 22.13
CA GLN A 18 -2.76 6.76 23.17
C GLN A 18 -2.17 8.12 22.76
N ILE A 19 -1.57 8.22 21.58
CA ILE A 19 -0.98 9.47 21.07
C ILE A 19 -2.02 10.59 21.02
N LEU A 20 -3.21 10.33 20.49
CA LEU A 20 -4.25 11.36 20.37
C LEU A 20 -4.85 11.76 21.73
N THR A 21 -4.79 10.87 22.73
CA THR A 21 -5.18 11.15 24.10
C THR A 21 -4.14 12.05 24.80
N GLU A 22 -2.85 11.71 24.67
CA GLU A 22 -1.76 12.44 25.30
C GLU A 22 -1.47 13.80 24.62
N TYR A 23 -1.69 13.86 23.29
CA TYR A 23 -1.41 15.04 22.46
C TYR A 23 -2.66 15.55 21.73
N PRO A 24 -3.70 16.02 22.45
CA PRO A 24 -4.96 16.46 21.84
C PRO A 24 -4.81 17.67 20.91
N GLN A 25 -3.67 18.36 20.92
CA GLN A 25 -3.34 19.47 20.04
C GLN A 25 -2.98 19.02 18.61
N ILE A 26 -2.86 17.71 18.30
CA ILE A 26 -2.72 17.23 16.94
C ILE A 26 -3.99 17.61 16.17
N GLU A 27 -3.82 18.28 15.03
CA GLU A 27 -4.93 18.85 14.26
C GLU A 27 -5.41 17.91 13.14
N VAL A 28 -4.49 17.06 12.61
CA VAL A 28 -4.79 16.17 11.50
C VAL A 28 -3.89 14.92 11.57
N VAL A 29 -4.44 13.78 11.18
CA VAL A 29 -3.70 12.51 11.15
C VAL A 29 -3.63 12.02 9.70
N GLN A 30 -2.45 11.61 9.27
CA GLN A 30 -2.25 10.95 7.99
C GLN A 30 -2.10 9.45 8.21
N ILE A 31 -2.99 8.65 7.61
CA ILE A 31 -3.00 7.20 7.73
C ILE A 31 -2.97 6.53 6.36
N GLN A 32 -2.46 5.30 6.32
CA GLN A 32 -2.60 4.42 5.17
C GLN A 32 -4.06 3.93 5.10
N PHE A 33 -4.71 4.14 3.94
CA PHE A 33 -6.11 3.79 3.82
C PHE A 33 -6.49 3.47 2.37
N ASN A 34 -6.79 2.21 2.11
CA ASN A 34 -7.29 1.70 0.83
C ASN A 34 -8.15 0.46 1.07
N TYR A 35 -8.84 -0.02 0.05
CA TYR A 35 -9.82 -1.10 0.21
C TYR A 35 -9.21 -2.47 0.54
N VAL A 36 -7.94 -2.73 0.22
CA VAL A 36 -7.25 -3.98 0.59
C VAL A 36 -6.80 -3.96 2.05
N ASP A 37 -6.24 -2.82 2.47
CA ASP A 37 -5.72 -2.65 3.83
C ASP A 37 -6.81 -2.34 4.87
N TYR A 38 -8.02 -2.02 4.41
CA TYR A 38 -9.14 -1.62 5.28
C TYR A 38 -9.41 -2.64 6.41
N GLU A 39 -9.44 -3.93 6.07
CA GLU A 39 -9.62 -5.03 7.02
C GLU A 39 -8.33 -5.80 7.32
N ASP A 40 -7.18 -5.29 6.89
CA ASP A 40 -5.89 -5.93 7.15
C ASP A 40 -5.49 -5.77 8.61
N THR A 41 -5.13 -6.90 9.26
CA THR A 41 -4.81 -6.92 10.69
C THR A 41 -3.40 -6.40 11.00
N SER A 42 -2.53 -6.29 10.01
CA SER A 42 -1.18 -5.73 10.18
C SER A 42 -1.18 -4.21 10.07
N VAL A 43 -1.96 -3.65 9.14
CA VAL A 43 -2.07 -2.20 8.90
C VAL A 43 -3.14 -1.55 9.76
N GLU A 44 -4.23 -2.27 10.05
CA GLU A 44 -5.37 -1.81 10.87
C GLU A 44 -6.02 -0.50 10.38
N SER A 45 -6.07 -0.29 9.06
CA SER A 45 -6.57 0.97 8.46
C SER A 45 -7.94 1.40 8.99
N ARG A 46 -8.90 0.46 9.06
CA ARG A 46 -10.24 0.74 9.60
C ARG A 46 -10.19 1.21 11.04
N LYS A 47 -9.47 0.49 11.89
CA LYS A 47 -9.36 0.83 13.31
C LYS A 47 -8.69 2.19 13.52
N CYS A 48 -7.60 2.47 12.78
CA CYS A 48 -6.95 3.78 12.85
C CYS A 48 -7.90 4.91 12.42
N TYR A 49 -8.69 4.71 11.38
CA TYR A 49 -9.72 5.64 10.96
C TYR A 49 -10.79 5.85 12.06
N GLU A 50 -11.29 4.77 12.67
CA GLU A 50 -12.28 4.83 13.77
C GLU A 50 -11.72 5.60 14.99
N ILE A 51 -10.43 5.44 15.30
CA ILE A 51 -9.74 6.21 16.36
C ILE A 51 -9.68 7.70 15.99
N CYS A 52 -9.33 8.03 14.74
CA CYS A 52 -9.38 9.43 14.29
C CYS A 52 -10.78 10.03 14.45
N CYS A 53 -11.82 9.29 14.08
CA CYS A 53 -13.21 9.73 14.25
C CYS A 53 -13.57 9.92 15.73
N LYS A 54 -13.19 8.98 16.62
CA LYS A 54 -13.39 9.05 18.07
C LYS A 54 -12.80 10.34 18.65
N HIS A 55 -11.61 10.74 18.21
CA HIS A 55 -10.93 11.96 18.65
C HIS A 55 -11.31 13.23 17.85
N GLY A 56 -12.24 13.11 16.89
CA GLY A 56 -12.64 14.25 16.05
C GLY A 56 -11.54 14.77 15.14
N LYS A 57 -10.56 13.94 14.80
CA LYS A 57 -9.42 14.33 13.98
C LYS A 57 -9.71 14.08 12.50
N PRO A 58 -9.57 15.11 11.65
CA PRO A 58 -9.64 14.92 10.20
C PRO A 58 -8.49 14.05 9.70
N VAL A 59 -8.76 13.29 8.66
CA VAL A 59 -7.83 12.30 8.10
C VAL A 59 -7.33 12.75 6.73
N ILE A 60 -6.01 12.61 6.54
CA ILE A 60 -5.35 12.62 5.23
C ILE A 60 -5.00 11.16 4.89
N VAL A 61 -5.36 10.72 3.69
CA VAL A 61 -5.08 9.37 3.23
C VAL A 61 -3.76 9.32 2.49
N MET A 62 -2.87 8.41 2.90
CA MET A 62 -1.73 7.96 2.11
C MET A 62 -1.97 6.53 1.60
N GLU A 63 -1.23 6.13 0.57
CA GLU A 63 -1.32 4.81 -0.07
C GLU A 63 -2.73 4.44 -0.59
N PRO A 64 -3.49 5.37 -1.20
CA PRO A 64 -4.83 5.05 -1.68
C PRO A 64 -4.83 3.98 -2.77
N VAL A 65 -3.73 3.85 -3.51
CA VAL A 65 -3.54 2.86 -4.58
C VAL A 65 -2.47 1.79 -4.23
N LYS A 66 -2.04 1.73 -2.97
CA LYS A 66 -1.11 0.72 -2.43
C LYS A 66 0.15 0.56 -3.30
N GLY A 67 0.92 1.65 -3.46
CA GLY A 67 2.13 1.66 -4.27
C GLY A 67 1.90 1.33 -5.75
N GLY A 68 0.66 1.49 -6.25
CA GLY A 68 0.27 1.15 -7.62
C GLY A 68 -0.34 -0.25 -7.79
N SER A 69 -0.31 -1.11 -6.76
CA SER A 69 -0.86 -2.47 -6.83
C SER A 69 -2.37 -2.51 -7.10
N LEU A 70 -3.10 -1.46 -6.71
CA LEU A 70 -4.54 -1.35 -6.96
C LEU A 70 -4.88 -0.73 -8.32
N VAL A 71 -3.87 -0.33 -9.07
CA VAL A 71 -4.01 0.11 -10.46
C VAL A 71 -3.64 -1.00 -11.42
N ASN A 72 -2.58 -1.74 -11.11
CA ASN A 72 -2.08 -2.87 -11.88
C ASN A 72 -2.60 -4.18 -11.28
N LEU A 73 -3.82 -4.54 -11.61
CA LEU A 73 -4.50 -5.72 -11.07
C LEU A 73 -4.10 -7.00 -11.82
N SER A 74 -4.23 -8.15 -11.16
CA SER A 74 -4.19 -9.44 -11.84
C SER A 74 -5.36 -9.58 -12.81
N GLU A 75 -5.23 -10.48 -13.80
CA GLU A 75 -6.25 -10.70 -14.81
C GLU A 75 -7.64 -11.00 -14.20
N ASP A 76 -7.69 -11.82 -13.15
CA ASP A 76 -8.95 -12.17 -12.51
C ASP A 76 -9.57 -10.99 -11.73
N ALA A 77 -8.75 -10.17 -11.05
CA ALA A 77 -9.21 -8.98 -10.38
C ALA A 77 -9.65 -7.90 -11.39
N GLN A 78 -8.92 -7.76 -12.50
CA GLN A 78 -9.27 -6.84 -13.59
C GLN A 78 -10.62 -7.18 -14.19
N LYS A 79 -10.89 -8.46 -14.51
CA LYS A 79 -12.19 -8.92 -15.03
C LYS A 79 -13.38 -8.51 -14.14
N VAL A 80 -13.17 -8.46 -12.83
CA VAL A 80 -14.22 -8.02 -11.89
C VAL A 80 -14.55 -6.54 -12.09
N LEU A 81 -13.54 -5.69 -12.28
CA LEU A 81 -13.74 -4.24 -12.46
C LEU A 81 -14.14 -3.88 -13.90
N ASP A 82 -13.73 -4.65 -14.90
CA ASP A 82 -14.13 -4.44 -16.31
C ASP A 82 -15.65 -4.57 -16.52
N GLY A 83 -16.33 -5.30 -15.65
CA GLY A 83 -17.79 -5.39 -15.64
C GLY A 83 -18.50 -4.13 -15.14
N LEU A 84 -17.76 -3.16 -14.61
CA LEU A 84 -18.28 -1.90 -14.08
C LEU A 84 -18.08 -0.76 -15.09
N HIS A 85 -18.82 0.33 -14.87
CA HIS A 85 -18.76 1.53 -15.73
C HIS A 85 -18.33 2.79 -14.97
N GLY A 86 -17.70 2.62 -13.79
CA GLY A 86 -17.34 3.71 -12.86
C GLY A 86 -15.98 4.37 -13.08
N GLY A 87 -15.24 4.00 -14.11
CA GLY A 87 -13.96 4.61 -14.47
C GLY A 87 -12.75 3.70 -14.34
N SER A 88 -11.56 4.28 -14.14
CA SER A 88 -10.29 3.57 -14.02
C SER A 88 -10.17 2.80 -12.69
N ASN A 89 -9.22 1.85 -12.63
CA ASN A 89 -8.89 1.17 -11.37
C ASN A 89 -8.49 2.17 -10.27
N ALA A 90 -7.76 3.24 -10.64
CA ALA A 90 -7.41 4.33 -9.73
C ALA A 90 -8.67 5.03 -9.19
N SER A 91 -9.70 5.23 -10.03
CA SER A 91 -10.95 5.87 -9.62
C SER A 91 -11.66 5.07 -8.52
N TYR A 92 -11.72 3.75 -8.64
CA TYR A 92 -12.33 2.90 -7.60
C TYR A 92 -11.56 2.98 -6.29
N ALA A 93 -10.23 2.95 -6.32
CA ALA A 93 -9.39 3.00 -5.14
C ALA A 93 -9.46 4.37 -4.42
N ILE A 94 -9.37 5.45 -5.16
CA ILE A 94 -9.38 6.81 -4.61
C ILE A 94 -10.80 7.18 -4.13
N ARG A 95 -11.84 6.83 -4.90
CA ARG A 95 -13.24 7.06 -4.51
C ARG A 95 -13.63 6.22 -3.30
N PHE A 96 -13.08 4.98 -3.16
CA PHE A 96 -13.25 4.21 -1.92
C PHE A 96 -12.81 5.05 -0.72
N ALA A 97 -11.56 5.51 -0.71
CA ALA A 97 -11.02 6.29 0.39
C ALA A 97 -11.82 7.58 0.61
N ALA A 98 -12.08 8.34 -0.46
CA ALA A 98 -12.78 9.62 -0.37
C ALA A 98 -14.25 9.52 0.07
N SER A 99 -14.85 8.31 0.02
CA SER A 99 -16.24 8.09 0.43
C SER A 99 -16.47 8.10 1.95
N PHE A 100 -15.42 8.11 2.76
CA PHE A 100 -15.55 8.03 4.21
C PHE A 100 -15.65 9.41 4.85
N PRO A 101 -16.61 9.63 5.79
CA PRO A 101 -16.72 10.87 6.53
C PRO A 101 -15.42 11.22 7.29
N GLY A 102 -15.07 12.50 7.35
CA GLY A 102 -13.85 12.94 8.06
C GLY A 102 -12.56 12.81 7.27
N ILE A 103 -12.53 12.11 6.15
CA ILE A 103 -11.41 12.17 5.21
C ILE A 103 -11.46 13.52 4.50
N ARG A 104 -10.37 14.29 4.60
CA ARG A 104 -10.25 15.64 4.05
C ARG A 104 -9.43 15.70 2.79
N MET A 105 -8.52 14.76 2.63
CA MET A 105 -7.62 14.72 1.49
C MET A 105 -7.18 13.28 1.21
N VAL A 106 -7.10 12.94 -0.07
CA VAL A 106 -6.50 11.69 -0.53
C VAL A 106 -5.27 12.04 -1.35
N LEU A 107 -4.10 11.60 -0.89
CA LEU A 107 -2.84 11.85 -1.58
C LEU A 107 -2.67 10.84 -2.72
N SER A 108 -2.40 11.32 -3.92
CA SER A 108 -2.13 10.46 -5.07
C SER A 108 -0.80 10.84 -5.73
N GLY A 109 0.05 9.84 -5.94
CA GLY A 109 1.35 9.98 -6.60
C GLY A 109 1.21 9.91 -8.12
N MET A 110 0.69 10.97 -8.75
CA MET A 110 0.50 11.03 -10.19
C MET A 110 1.81 11.36 -10.90
N GLY A 111 2.30 10.42 -11.71
CA GLY A 111 3.57 10.54 -12.45
C GLY A 111 3.42 11.01 -13.90
N SER A 112 2.19 11.19 -14.39
CA SER A 112 1.93 11.64 -15.76
C SER A 112 0.72 12.58 -15.84
N THR A 113 0.59 13.31 -16.93
CA THR A 113 -0.56 14.19 -17.23
C THR A 113 -1.86 13.41 -17.37
N GLU A 114 -1.78 12.19 -17.89
CA GLU A 114 -2.92 11.27 -18.05
C GLU A 114 -3.47 10.85 -16.70
N MET A 115 -2.58 10.45 -15.76
CA MET A 115 -2.98 10.13 -14.38
C MET A 115 -3.61 11.33 -13.68
N MET A 116 -3.06 12.52 -13.87
CA MET A 116 -3.63 13.74 -13.33
C MET A 116 -5.01 14.04 -13.93
N ALA A 117 -5.15 13.95 -15.24
CA ALA A 117 -6.41 14.18 -15.93
C ALA A 117 -7.49 13.20 -15.46
N ASP A 118 -7.16 11.91 -15.33
CA ASP A 118 -8.07 10.88 -14.84
C ASP A 118 -8.50 11.17 -13.39
N ASN A 119 -7.54 11.35 -12.48
CA ASN A 119 -7.84 11.60 -11.08
C ASN A 119 -8.63 12.90 -10.84
N CYS A 120 -8.29 13.98 -11.53
CA CYS A 120 -9.05 15.23 -11.46
C CYS A 120 -10.43 15.09 -12.10
N GLY A 121 -10.55 14.29 -13.17
CA GLY A 121 -11.79 14.06 -13.88
C GLY A 121 -12.88 13.47 -12.96
N PHE A 122 -12.62 12.34 -12.33
CA PHE A 122 -13.61 11.70 -11.44
C PHE A 122 -13.76 12.40 -10.08
N MET A 123 -12.74 13.14 -9.62
CA MET A 123 -12.85 13.89 -8.36
C MET A 123 -13.56 15.23 -8.51
N LYS A 124 -13.59 15.83 -9.70
CA LYS A 124 -14.31 17.07 -9.97
C LYS A 124 -15.80 16.92 -9.74
N ASP A 125 -16.37 15.80 -10.21
CA ASP A 125 -17.79 15.46 -10.06
C ASP A 125 -17.92 14.22 -9.18
N PHE A 126 -17.29 14.27 -8.00
CA PHE A 126 -17.15 13.15 -7.07
C PHE A 126 -18.48 12.46 -6.77
N GLN A 127 -18.50 11.17 -7.03
CA GLN A 127 -19.58 10.27 -6.62
C GLN A 127 -18.99 9.19 -5.72
N PRO A 128 -19.55 8.97 -4.52
CA PRO A 128 -19.14 7.85 -3.68
C PRO A 128 -19.41 6.53 -4.42
N LEU A 129 -18.70 5.47 -4.02
CA LEU A 129 -18.93 4.15 -4.57
C LEU A 129 -20.37 3.70 -4.32
N ASN A 130 -21.03 3.24 -5.38
CA ASN A 130 -22.34 2.61 -5.28
C ASN A 130 -22.24 1.15 -4.76
N GLU A 131 -23.37 0.48 -4.54
CA GLU A 131 -23.41 -0.86 -3.97
C GLU A 131 -22.75 -1.91 -4.89
N GLU A 132 -22.96 -1.81 -6.20
CA GLU A 132 -22.35 -2.71 -7.17
C GLU A 132 -20.83 -2.59 -7.18
N GLU A 133 -20.31 -1.37 -7.17
CA GLU A 133 -18.88 -1.08 -7.08
C GLU A 133 -18.28 -1.60 -5.76
N ARG A 134 -18.99 -1.44 -4.65
CA ARG A 134 -18.54 -1.98 -3.34
C ARG A 134 -18.48 -3.50 -3.33
N MET A 135 -19.46 -4.18 -3.92
CA MET A 135 -19.45 -5.63 -4.05
C MET A 135 -18.30 -6.10 -4.96
N ALA A 136 -18.04 -5.41 -6.05
CA ALA A 136 -16.92 -5.73 -6.94
C ALA A 136 -15.58 -5.57 -6.20
N ILE A 137 -15.38 -4.47 -5.47
CA ILE A 137 -14.18 -4.26 -4.64
C ILE A 137 -14.03 -5.37 -3.59
N ALA A 138 -15.11 -5.82 -2.96
CA ALA A 138 -15.03 -6.93 -2.01
C ALA A 138 -14.52 -8.23 -2.67
N ARG A 139 -14.92 -8.50 -3.93
CA ARG A 139 -14.40 -9.63 -4.72
C ARG A 139 -12.92 -9.43 -5.06
N VAL A 140 -12.53 -8.23 -5.48
CA VAL A 140 -11.11 -7.89 -5.72
C VAL A 140 -10.27 -8.14 -4.46
N CYS A 141 -10.74 -7.69 -3.29
CA CYS A 141 -10.06 -7.96 -2.02
C CYS A 141 -9.91 -9.46 -1.72
N ALA A 142 -10.92 -10.27 -2.03
CA ALA A 142 -10.84 -11.72 -1.85
C ALA A 142 -9.79 -12.35 -2.78
N ILE A 143 -9.70 -11.90 -4.03
CA ILE A 143 -8.67 -12.34 -4.98
C ILE A 143 -7.27 -11.96 -4.47
N PHE A 144 -7.06 -10.70 -4.03
CA PHE A 144 -5.78 -10.26 -3.47
C PHE A 144 -5.32 -11.15 -2.31
N ARG A 145 -6.21 -11.45 -1.37
CA ARG A 145 -5.89 -12.33 -0.23
C ARG A 145 -5.52 -13.75 -0.68
N GLY A 146 -6.16 -14.26 -1.74
CA GLY A 146 -5.89 -15.59 -2.29
C GLY A 146 -4.55 -15.70 -3.04
N GLN A 147 -4.00 -14.60 -3.54
CA GLN A 147 -2.75 -14.61 -4.33
C GLN A 147 -1.48 -14.74 -3.49
N GLY A 148 -1.53 -14.51 -2.19
CA GLY A 148 -0.36 -14.54 -1.31
C GLY A 148 0.75 -13.58 -1.73
N LEU A 149 0.38 -12.42 -2.26
CA LEU A 149 1.33 -11.37 -2.64
C LEU A 149 1.97 -10.74 -1.41
N ILE A 150 3.20 -10.29 -1.55
CA ILE A 150 3.89 -9.53 -0.51
C ILE A 150 3.30 -8.11 -0.50
N PRO A 151 2.67 -7.65 0.60
CA PRO A 151 1.98 -6.36 0.65
C PRO A 151 2.94 -5.17 0.84
N CYS A 152 4.05 -5.18 0.08
CA CYS A 152 5.05 -4.12 0.10
C CYS A 152 4.57 -2.91 -0.71
N THR A 153 4.66 -1.69 -0.12
CA THR A 153 4.27 -0.43 -0.78
C THR A 153 5.43 0.27 -1.49
N GLY A 154 6.64 -0.27 -1.42
CA GLY A 154 7.81 0.30 -2.09
C GLY A 154 8.38 1.57 -1.43
N CYS A 155 8.08 1.83 -0.15
CA CYS A 155 8.50 3.04 0.58
C CYS A 155 10.03 3.16 0.77
N ARG A 156 10.80 2.06 0.65
CA ARG A 156 12.27 1.97 0.67
C ARG A 156 12.97 2.23 2.02
N TYR A 157 12.25 2.48 3.12
CA TYR A 157 12.89 2.67 4.43
C TYR A 157 13.80 1.50 4.82
N CYS A 158 13.38 0.27 4.53
CA CYS A 158 14.16 -0.94 4.78
C CYS A 158 15.49 -1.00 4.00
N THR A 159 15.57 -0.35 2.84
CA THR A 159 16.81 -0.30 2.02
C THR A 159 17.87 0.59 2.65
N GLU A 160 17.45 1.71 3.26
CA GLU A 160 18.34 2.68 3.89
C GLU A 160 19.07 2.11 5.12
N VAL A 161 18.42 1.21 5.85
CA VAL A 161 18.98 0.58 7.07
C VAL A 161 19.60 -0.78 6.81
N CYS A 162 19.54 -1.31 5.59
CA CYS A 162 20.10 -2.63 5.28
C CYS A 162 21.61 -2.56 5.17
N PRO A 163 22.40 -3.25 6.05
CA PRO A 163 23.86 -3.20 6.00
C PRO A 163 24.46 -3.85 4.74
N GLN A 164 23.69 -4.72 4.07
CA GLN A 164 24.09 -5.34 2.80
C GLN A 164 23.61 -4.54 1.57
N GLY A 165 22.80 -3.49 1.75
CA GLY A 165 22.25 -2.72 0.65
C GLY A 165 21.30 -3.52 -0.26
N ILE A 166 20.58 -4.50 0.30
CA ILE A 166 19.63 -5.31 -0.46
C ILE A 166 18.47 -4.40 -0.93
N PRO A 167 18.16 -4.38 -2.24
CA PRO A 167 17.04 -3.58 -2.78
C PRO A 167 15.70 -4.27 -2.49
N ILE A 168 15.38 -4.46 -1.21
CA ILE A 168 14.28 -5.27 -0.69
C ILE A 168 12.95 -5.03 -1.44
N PRO A 169 12.45 -3.78 -1.62
CA PRO A 169 11.19 -3.55 -2.31
C PRO A 169 11.21 -3.98 -3.78
N ASP A 170 12.35 -3.83 -4.44
CA ASP A 170 12.50 -4.22 -5.84
C ASP A 170 12.48 -5.75 -6.00
N LEU A 171 13.08 -6.48 -5.05
CA LEU A 171 13.05 -7.95 -5.03
C LEU A 171 11.63 -8.47 -4.74
N PHE A 172 10.92 -7.82 -3.82
CA PHE A 172 9.51 -8.14 -3.55
C PHE A 172 8.60 -7.84 -4.74
N ALA A 173 8.86 -6.75 -5.48
CA ALA A 173 8.15 -6.46 -6.72
C ALA A 173 8.36 -7.57 -7.77
N CYS A 174 9.59 -8.06 -7.97
CA CYS A 174 9.86 -9.20 -8.84
C CYS A 174 9.08 -10.46 -8.42
N MET A 175 9.06 -10.75 -7.10
CA MET A 175 8.29 -11.90 -6.57
C MET A 175 6.79 -11.76 -6.82
N ASN A 176 6.22 -10.59 -6.56
CA ASN A 176 4.81 -10.31 -6.79
C ASN A 176 4.46 -10.40 -8.26
N THR A 177 5.26 -9.81 -9.15
CA THR A 177 5.05 -9.90 -10.60
C THR A 177 5.06 -11.37 -11.06
N LYS A 178 6.00 -12.17 -10.57
CA LYS A 178 6.08 -13.59 -10.88
C LYS A 178 4.85 -14.36 -10.40
N LYS A 179 4.38 -14.10 -9.19
CA LYS A 179 3.18 -14.74 -8.62
C LYS A 179 1.89 -14.31 -9.33
N GLN A 180 1.79 -13.03 -9.68
CA GLN A 180 0.56 -12.42 -10.20
C GLN A 180 0.36 -12.71 -11.70
N PHE A 181 1.44 -12.67 -12.47
CA PHE A 181 1.39 -12.75 -13.93
C PHE A 181 2.08 -13.98 -14.51
N HIS A 182 2.72 -14.81 -13.67
CA HIS A 182 3.56 -15.95 -14.08
C HIS A 182 4.62 -15.55 -15.13
N ASP A 183 5.08 -14.30 -15.06
CA ASP A 183 5.95 -13.68 -16.05
C ASP A 183 7.40 -14.16 -15.87
N TRP A 184 7.96 -14.76 -16.93
CA TRP A 184 9.36 -15.19 -17.00
C TRP A 184 10.34 -13.99 -16.95
N ASN A 185 9.94 -12.80 -17.38
CA ASN A 185 10.77 -11.60 -17.30
C ASN A 185 11.14 -11.26 -15.84
N SER A 186 10.38 -11.71 -14.87
CA SER A 186 10.69 -11.50 -13.46
C SER A 186 12.06 -12.07 -13.07
N ASP A 187 12.47 -13.20 -13.67
CA ASP A 187 13.79 -13.81 -13.45
C ASP A 187 14.90 -12.93 -14.03
N TYR A 188 14.72 -12.42 -15.25
CA TYR A 188 15.64 -11.48 -15.87
C TYR A 188 15.76 -10.18 -15.05
N TYR A 189 14.63 -9.59 -14.64
CA TYR A 189 14.64 -8.39 -13.82
C TYR A 189 15.32 -8.62 -12.48
N TYR A 190 15.08 -9.76 -11.84
CA TYR A 190 15.78 -10.09 -10.59
C TYR A 190 17.29 -10.17 -10.81
N GLN A 191 17.77 -11.00 -11.75
CA GLN A 191 19.18 -11.35 -11.89
C GLN A 191 20.00 -10.28 -12.60
N ASP A 192 19.49 -9.72 -13.70
CA ASP A 192 20.25 -8.85 -14.61
C ASP A 192 19.99 -7.35 -14.39
N VAL A 193 18.92 -6.99 -13.69
CA VAL A 193 18.58 -5.59 -13.46
C VAL A 193 18.72 -5.22 -11.98
N ARG A 194 18.11 -5.97 -11.07
CA ARG A 194 18.01 -5.58 -9.66
C ARG A 194 19.19 -6.04 -8.81
N THR A 195 19.76 -7.22 -9.09
CA THR A 195 20.87 -7.79 -8.29
C THR A 195 22.20 -7.83 -9.02
N LYS A 196 22.26 -7.42 -10.29
CA LYS A 196 23.50 -7.43 -11.07
C LYS A 196 24.65 -6.65 -10.42
N ASN A 197 24.33 -5.50 -9.82
CA ASN A 197 25.29 -4.62 -9.15
C ASN A 197 24.84 -4.30 -7.71
N ALA A 198 23.97 -5.12 -7.12
CA ALA A 198 23.44 -4.97 -5.79
C ALA A 198 23.36 -6.34 -5.10
N ALA A 199 23.18 -6.33 -3.78
CA ALA A 199 23.06 -7.55 -3.01
C ALA A 199 21.78 -8.33 -3.37
N LYS A 200 21.86 -9.65 -3.28
CA LYS A 200 20.78 -10.61 -3.52
C LYS A 200 19.96 -10.84 -2.24
N ALA A 201 18.85 -11.52 -2.38
CA ALA A 201 18.03 -11.88 -1.23
C ALA A 201 18.77 -12.81 -0.24
N SER A 202 19.60 -13.76 -0.76
CA SER A 202 20.44 -14.66 0.04
C SER A 202 21.56 -13.97 0.82
N ASP A 203 21.93 -12.75 0.47
CA ASP A 203 22.94 -11.97 1.21
C ASP A 203 22.42 -11.41 2.54
N CYS A 204 21.17 -11.71 2.89
CA CYS A 204 20.53 -11.24 4.11
C CYS A 204 21.22 -11.79 5.36
N LEU A 205 21.75 -10.91 6.20
CA LEU A 205 22.39 -11.25 7.49
C LEU A 205 21.39 -11.54 8.62
N LYS A 206 20.10 -11.47 8.34
CA LYS A 206 19.01 -11.69 9.33
C LYS A 206 19.07 -10.77 10.56
N CYS A 207 19.63 -9.56 10.43
CA CYS A 207 19.81 -8.62 11.53
C CYS A 207 18.50 -7.99 12.05
N GLY A 208 17.41 -8.00 11.27
CA GLY A 208 16.09 -7.51 11.68
C GLY A 208 15.84 -6.02 11.48
N GLN A 209 16.85 -5.17 11.26
CA GLN A 209 16.69 -3.71 11.19
C GLN A 209 15.65 -3.24 10.17
N CYS A 210 15.50 -3.97 9.05
CA CYS A 210 14.50 -3.68 8.02
C CYS A 210 13.06 -3.95 8.47
N GLU A 211 12.86 -4.90 9.39
CA GLU A 211 11.54 -5.22 9.96
C GLU A 211 11.13 -4.18 11.00
N ASP A 212 12.08 -3.72 11.82
CA ASP A 212 11.82 -2.71 12.86
C ASP A 212 11.33 -1.38 12.29
N ILE A 213 11.74 -1.03 11.06
CA ILE A 213 11.35 0.22 10.40
C ILE A 213 10.23 0.05 9.35
N CYS A 214 9.77 -1.18 9.12
CA CYS A 214 8.78 -1.45 8.07
C CYS A 214 7.37 -0.98 8.46
N PRO A 215 6.77 0.02 7.78
CA PRO A 215 5.42 0.49 8.10
C PRO A 215 4.33 -0.54 7.81
N GLN A 216 4.66 -1.59 7.05
CA GLN A 216 3.76 -2.70 6.71
C GLN A 216 3.93 -3.89 7.65
N HIS A 217 4.83 -3.80 8.63
CA HIS A 217 5.15 -4.87 9.59
C HIS A 217 5.43 -6.23 8.93
N LEU A 218 6.14 -6.21 7.80
CA LEU A 218 6.47 -7.41 7.04
C LEU A 218 7.57 -8.21 7.72
N ASN A 219 7.44 -9.54 7.73
CA ASN A 219 8.51 -10.46 8.10
C ASN A 219 9.54 -10.54 6.96
N ILE A 220 10.32 -9.48 6.78
CA ILE A 220 11.20 -9.27 5.61
C ILE A 220 12.25 -10.36 5.49
N ARG A 221 12.79 -10.84 6.60
CA ARG A 221 13.82 -11.91 6.61
C ARG A 221 13.29 -13.21 6.00
N ASP A 222 12.10 -13.65 6.42
CA ASP A 222 11.47 -14.86 5.91
C ASP A 222 11.06 -14.69 4.44
N LEU A 223 10.54 -13.52 4.09
CA LEU A 223 10.18 -13.19 2.71
C LEU A 223 11.39 -13.16 1.78
N LEU A 224 12.55 -12.68 2.24
CA LEU A 224 13.79 -12.73 1.46
C LEU A 224 14.28 -14.17 1.27
N GLU A 225 14.14 -15.06 2.25
CA GLU A 225 14.43 -16.49 2.06
C GLU A 225 13.53 -17.11 0.97
N ASP A 226 12.26 -16.77 0.95
CA ASP A 226 11.34 -17.27 -0.07
C ASP A 226 11.66 -16.69 -1.45
N VAL A 227 12.07 -15.42 -1.53
CA VAL A 227 12.57 -14.81 -2.77
C VAL A 227 13.82 -15.54 -3.25
N ALA A 228 14.81 -15.79 -2.38
CA ALA A 228 16.01 -16.52 -2.74
C ALA A 228 15.70 -17.93 -3.27
N LYS A 229 14.81 -18.69 -2.61
CA LYS A 229 14.38 -20.01 -3.08
C LYS A 229 13.77 -19.99 -4.49
N VAL A 230 13.13 -18.91 -4.88
CA VAL A 230 12.46 -18.78 -6.18
C VAL A 230 13.42 -18.34 -7.28
N PHE A 231 14.33 -17.41 -7.01
CA PHE A 231 15.15 -16.74 -8.02
C PHE A 231 16.62 -17.15 -8.03
N GLU A 232 17.12 -17.78 -6.98
CA GLU A 232 18.58 -18.08 -6.82
C GLU A 232 18.85 -19.57 -6.84
N LYS A 233 18.25 -20.30 -7.80
CA LYS A 233 18.45 -21.73 -8.03
C LYS A 233 19.71 -21.99 -8.85
#